data_d5977827f8a3e02c3269035927e8ae5d
#
_entry.id   d5977827f8a3e02c3269035927e8ae5d
#
_cell.length_a   1.000
_cell.length_b   1.000
_cell.length_c   1.000
_cell.angle_alpha   90.00
_cell.angle_beta   90.00
_cell.angle_gamma   90.00
#
_symmetry.space_group_name_H-M   'P 1'
#
loop_
_entity.id
_entity.type
_entity.pdbx_description
1 polymer ?
#
loop_
_entity_poly.entity_id
_entity_poly.type
_entity_poly.pdbx_seq_one_letter_code
_entity_poly.pdbx_strand_id
1 'polypeptide(L)'
;MQKLAGNHGIEVAFMPAGPLVEYNPAKVKQAPTTPQELLAWCKANPNRLIYARPANSGPGRTFIMGLPYLLGDKNPKDPVNGWDKTWAYLKDLNSCIEYYPTGTGAVMKELGEGSRDMTVTMTGWDINPRVLGIVPKNYMVAPFKGMTWINDAHYMVIPKGVPDDKVAVVLDLMAYLLTPQAQAYTYDKGYFYPGPAVKNVSLSMAPKESQEAIKEYGRPEYEGWLKQFPHTQSLEPKAQVEAFRIWDQQVGAQKTK
;
A
#
# COMPACT_ATOMS: atom_id res chain seq x y z
N MET A 1 -1.01 11.22 10.32
CA MET A 1 -2.16 10.36 9.99
C MET A 1 -3.35 10.61 10.93
N GLN A 2 -3.15 10.71 12.26
CA GLN A 2 -4.26 10.93 13.22
C GLN A 2 -5.26 12.04 12.81
N LYS A 3 -4.80 13.14 12.22
CA LYS A 3 -5.68 14.22 11.73
C LYS A 3 -6.73 13.77 10.70
N LEU A 4 -6.41 12.75 9.88
CA LEU A 4 -7.36 12.22 8.90
C LEU A 4 -8.54 11.48 9.55
N ALA A 5 -8.39 11.03 10.79
CA ALA A 5 -9.49 10.44 11.56
C ALA A 5 -10.56 11.47 11.99
N GLY A 6 -10.30 12.77 11.84
CA GLY A 6 -11.27 13.84 12.16
C GLY A 6 -11.75 13.82 13.61
N ASN A 7 -10.94 13.33 14.55
CA ASN A 7 -11.29 13.05 15.95
C ASN A 7 -12.39 11.98 16.14
N HIS A 8 -12.67 11.16 15.10
CA HIS A 8 -13.66 10.08 15.17
C HIS A 8 -13.02 8.70 15.45
N GLY A 9 -11.71 8.63 15.62
CA GLY A 9 -10.99 7.39 15.87
C GLY A 9 -9.56 7.62 16.34
N ILE A 10 -8.88 6.53 16.67
CA ILE A 10 -7.46 6.51 17.02
C ILE A 10 -6.67 5.77 15.94
N GLU A 11 -5.48 6.27 15.62
CA GLU A 11 -4.50 5.57 14.79
C GLU A 11 -3.85 4.45 15.61
N VAL A 12 -3.91 3.22 15.12
CA VAL A 12 -3.38 2.02 15.82
C VAL A 12 -2.22 1.37 15.10
N ALA A 13 -2.02 1.63 13.81
CA ALA A 13 -0.85 1.20 13.07
C ALA A 13 -0.52 2.24 11.99
N PHE A 14 0.77 2.46 11.74
CA PHE A 14 1.31 3.42 10.77
C PHE A 14 2.17 2.72 9.73
N MET A 15 2.01 3.12 8.46
CA MET A 15 2.79 2.61 7.35
C MET A 15 3.17 3.73 6.38
N PRO A 16 4.46 3.96 6.08
CA PRO A 16 4.87 4.62 4.84
C PRO A 16 4.68 3.59 3.71
N ALA A 17 3.50 3.59 3.08
CA ALA A 17 3.05 2.42 2.35
C ALA A 17 3.74 2.22 1.01
N GLY A 18 3.63 3.16 0.08
CA GLY A 18 4.15 3.02 -1.29
C GLY A 18 4.09 4.34 -2.05
N PRO A 19 4.12 4.29 -3.40
CA PRO A 19 4.09 3.11 -4.27
C PRO A 19 5.46 2.45 -4.47
N LEU A 20 5.46 1.14 -4.54
CA LEU A 20 6.63 0.32 -4.90
C LEU A 20 6.24 -0.65 -6.03
N VAL A 21 7.24 -1.19 -6.73
CA VAL A 21 7.05 -2.28 -7.71
C VAL A 21 7.66 -3.56 -7.15
N GLU A 22 6.92 -4.66 -7.15
CA GLU A 22 7.40 -6.00 -6.77
C GLU A 22 7.41 -6.90 -8.01
N TYR A 23 8.46 -7.70 -8.18
CA TYR A 23 8.66 -8.46 -9.41
C TYR A 23 9.45 -9.75 -9.24
N ASN A 24 9.25 -10.67 -10.18
CA ASN A 24 10.03 -11.90 -10.33
C ASN A 24 11.38 -11.61 -11.01
N PRO A 25 12.54 -11.68 -10.33
CA PRO A 25 13.85 -11.36 -10.93
C PRO A 25 14.29 -12.34 -12.00
N ALA A 26 13.70 -13.53 -12.06
CA ALA A 26 13.96 -14.48 -13.16
C ALA A 26 13.37 -14.02 -14.49
N LYS A 27 12.26 -13.25 -14.45
CA LYS A 27 11.52 -12.74 -15.61
C LYS A 27 11.80 -11.27 -15.90
N VAL A 28 11.94 -10.46 -14.88
CA VAL A 28 12.18 -9.01 -14.98
C VAL A 28 13.63 -8.73 -14.61
N LYS A 29 14.47 -8.50 -15.61
CA LYS A 29 15.92 -8.31 -15.39
C LYS A 29 16.25 -6.92 -14.89
N GLN A 30 15.44 -5.93 -15.25
CA GLN A 30 15.57 -4.55 -14.80
C GLN A 30 14.18 -4.04 -14.42
N ALA A 31 14.02 -3.69 -13.14
CA ALA A 31 12.77 -3.12 -12.67
C ALA A 31 12.52 -1.74 -13.29
N PRO A 32 11.30 -1.42 -13.69
CA PRO A 32 10.94 -0.06 -14.08
C PRO A 32 11.06 0.87 -12.87
N THR A 33 11.71 2.00 -13.07
CA THR A 33 11.95 3.02 -12.04
C THR A 33 11.17 4.32 -12.29
N THR A 34 10.45 4.39 -13.40
CA THR A 34 9.56 5.51 -13.74
C THR A 34 8.20 4.99 -14.21
N PRO A 35 7.12 5.80 -14.14
CA PRO A 35 5.83 5.41 -14.71
C PRO A 35 5.92 5.08 -16.22
N GLN A 36 6.75 5.81 -16.97
CA GLN A 36 6.95 5.58 -18.40
C GLN A 36 7.61 4.23 -18.68
N GLU A 37 8.65 3.89 -17.90
CA GLU A 37 9.29 2.57 -18.01
C GLU A 37 8.32 1.43 -17.62
N LEU A 38 7.47 1.63 -16.59
CA LEU A 38 6.44 0.66 -16.21
C LEU A 38 5.42 0.45 -17.33
N LEU A 39 4.96 1.52 -17.96
CA LEU A 39 4.03 1.44 -19.08
C LEU A 39 4.68 0.74 -20.30
N ALA A 40 5.92 1.10 -20.62
CA ALA A 40 6.67 0.46 -21.71
C ALA A 40 6.87 -1.03 -21.47
N TRP A 41 7.27 -1.41 -20.24
CA TRP A 41 7.42 -2.81 -19.86
C TRP A 41 6.08 -3.56 -19.94
N CYS A 42 5.00 -2.98 -19.45
CA CYS A 42 3.68 -3.59 -19.50
C CYS A 42 3.22 -3.84 -20.94
N LYS A 43 3.38 -2.86 -21.84
CA LYS A 43 3.03 -3.00 -23.27
C LYS A 43 3.88 -4.06 -23.98
N ALA A 44 5.14 -4.19 -23.60
CA ALA A 44 6.03 -5.25 -24.12
C ALA A 44 5.73 -6.65 -23.54
N ASN A 45 5.06 -6.70 -22.39
CA ASN A 45 4.71 -7.93 -21.68
C ASN A 45 3.22 -7.94 -21.30
N PRO A 46 2.30 -8.05 -22.29
CA PRO A 46 0.86 -7.97 -22.04
C PRO A 46 0.42 -8.99 -21.00
N ASN A 47 -0.46 -8.54 -20.09
CA ASN A 47 -1.04 -9.37 -19.03
C ASN A 47 -0.04 -9.92 -17.99
N ARG A 48 1.22 -9.42 -17.98
CA ARG A 48 2.22 -9.81 -16.99
C ARG A 48 2.33 -8.86 -15.81
N LEU A 49 1.76 -7.65 -15.91
CA LEU A 49 1.54 -6.71 -14.82
C LEU A 49 0.11 -6.87 -14.28
N ILE A 50 -0.04 -6.80 -12.96
CA ILE A 50 -1.35 -6.82 -12.30
C ILE A 50 -1.33 -5.89 -11.08
N TYR A 51 -2.47 -5.29 -10.74
CA TYR A 51 -2.75 -4.69 -9.43
C TYR A 51 -4.24 -4.79 -9.12
N ALA A 52 -4.59 -4.75 -7.84
CA ALA A 52 -5.98 -4.86 -7.43
C ALA A 52 -6.72 -3.52 -7.48
N ARG A 53 -8.04 -3.57 -7.52
CA ARG A 53 -8.91 -2.38 -7.44
C ARG A 53 -8.52 -1.49 -6.27
N PRO A 54 -8.25 -0.19 -6.47
CA PRO A 54 -7.74 0.70 -5.43
C PRO A 54 -8.64 0.83 -4.20
N ALA A 55 -9.95 0.73 -4.36
CA ALA A 55 -10.90 0.80 -3.26
C ALA A 55 -10.69 -0.32 -2.20
N ASN A 56 -10.21 -1.50 -2.63
CA ASN A 56 -10.07 -2.69 -1.80
C ASN A 56 -8.60 -3.14 -1.64
N SER A 57 -7.65 -2.31 -2.01
CA SER A 57 -6.23 -2.66 -2.01
C SER A 57 -5.37 -1.49 -1.57
N GLY A 58 -4.61 -1.68 -0.47
CA GLY A 58 -3.59 -0.72 -0.05
C GLY A 58 -2.55 -0.43 -1.14
N PRO A 59 -1.90 -1.46 -1.73
CA PRO A 59 -1.00 -1.28 -2.87
C PRO A 59 -1.63 -0.55 -4.07
N GLY A 60 -2.81 -0.95 -4.51
CA GLY A 60 -3.53 -0.28 -5.60
C GLY A 60 -3.85 1.18 -5.27
N ARG A 61 -4.30 1.44 -4.04
CA ARG A 61 -4.60 2.79 -3.54
C ARG A 61 -3.36 3.67 -3.53
N THR A 62 -2.26 3.21 -2.92
CA THR A 62 -1.03 4.00 -2.84
C THR A 62 -0.39 4.22 -4.20
N PHE A 63 -0.54 3.28 -5.13
CA PHE A 63 -0.09 3.45 -6.50
C PHE A 63 -0.80 4.62 -7.19
N ILE A 64 -2.15 4.60 -7.23
CA ILE A 64 -2.88 5.69 -7.91
C ILE A 64 -2.67 7.04 -7.22
N MET A 65 -2.48 7.07 -5.88
CA MET A 65 -2.20 8.31 -5.13
C MET A 65 -0.76 8.80 -5.28
N GLY A 66 0.19 7.92 -5.60
CA GLY A 66 1.59 8.26 -5.84
C GLY A 66 1.85 8.79 -7.25
N LEU A 67 1.07 8.33 -8.24
CA LEU A 67 1.23 8.73 -9.64
C LEU A 67 1.18 10.24 -9.88
N PRO A 68 0.28 11.04 -9.26
CA PRO A 68 0.24 12.48 -9.48
C PRO A 68 1.54 13.20 -9.14
N TYR A 69 2.27 12.72 -8.15
CA TYR A 69 3.59 13.26 -7.77
C TYR A 69 4.64 12.88 -8.81
N LEU A 70 4.62 11.63 -9.29
CA LEU A 70 5.56 11.10 -10.28
C LEU A 70 5.35 11.69 -11.68
N LEU A 71 4.10 11.98 -12.05
CA LEU A 71 3.73 12.52 -13.36
C LEU A 71 3.71 14.05 -13.38
N GLY A 72 3.82 14.69 -12.21
CA GLY A 72 3.75 16.14 -12.09
C GLY A 72 2.38 16.70 -12.45
N ASP A 73 1.33 16.12 -11.89
CA ASP A 73 -0.03 16.65 -11.97
C ASP A 73 -0.17 17.97 -11.24
N LYS A 74 -1.16 18.77 -11.65
CA LYS A 74 -1.37 20.13 -11.13
C LYS A 74 -1.65 20.18 -9.63
N ASN A 75 -2.45 19.25 -9.14
CA ASN A 75 -2.78 19.14 -7.71
C ASN A 75 -2.90 17.66 -7.29
N PRO A 76 -1.85 17.07 -6.70
CA PRO A 76 -1.87 15.67 -6.26
C PRO A 76 -2.93 15.34 -5.19
N LYS A 77 -3.56 16.33 -4.58
CA LYS A 77 -4.63 16.14 -3.57
C LYS A 77 -6.04 16.28 -4.13
N ASP A 78 -6.19 16.67 -5.39
CA ASP A 78 -7.49 16.82 -6.05
C ASP A 78 -7.63 15.86 -7.24
N PRO A 79 -8.22 14.66 -7.03
CA PRO A 79 -8.36 13.67 -8.11
C PRO A 79 -9.38 14.08 -9.17
N VAL A 80 -10.23 15.07 -8.89
CA VAL A 80 -11.28 15.53 -9.82
C VAL A 80 -10.72 16.52 -10.83
N ASN A 81 -9.98 17.54 -10.37
CA ASN A 81 -9.55 18.65 -11.21
C ASN A 81 -8.02 18.75 -11.35
N GLY A 82 -7.27 17.86 -10.70
CA GLY A 82 -5.82 17.95 -10.60
C GLY A 82 -5.04 16.76 -11.12
N TRP A 83 -5.69 15.65 -11.57
CA TRP A 83 -5.04 14.40 -11.97
C TRP A 83 -5.14 14.08 -13.47
N ASP A 84 -5.08 15.05 -14.33
CA ASP A 84 -5.25 14.85 -15.79
C ASP A 84 -4.22 13.86 -16.35
N LYS A 85 -2.94 14.02 -15.96
CA LYS A 85 -1.85 13.13 -16.42
C LYS A 85 -1.99 11.73 -15.83
N THR A 86 -2.38 11.61 -14.56
CA THR A 86 -2.60 10.33 -13.88
C THR A 86 -3.73 9.55 -14.56
N TRP A 87 -4.86 10.19 -14.86
CA TRP A 87 -5.97 9.51 -15.52
C TRP A 87 -5.63 9.09 -16.94
N ALA A 88 -4.95 9.93 -17.72
CA ALA A 88 -4.45 9.57 -19.03
C ALA A 88 -3.48 8.37 -18.98
N TYR A 89 -2.52 8.40 -18.05
CA TYR A 89 -1.58 7.32 -17.84
C TYR A 89 -2.25 5.99 -17.46
N LEU A 90 -3.21 6.02 -16.52
CA LEU A 90 -3.92 4.80 -16.10
C LEU A 90 -4.78 4.20 -17.21
N LYS A 91 -5.37 5.02 -18.09
CA LYS A 91 -6.06 4.55 -19.30
C LYS A 91 -5.09 3.86 -20.27
N ASP A 92 -3.91 4.43 -20.46
CA ASP A 92 -2.88 3.81 -21.29
C ASP A 92 -2.39 2.49 -20.69
N LEU A 93 -2.13 2.46 -19.38
CA LEU A 93 -1.69 1.27 -18.67
C LEU A 93 -2.74 0.15 -18.73
N ASN A 94 -4.03 0.52 -18.74
CA ASN A 94 -5.14 -0.42 -18.86
C ASN A 94 -5.07 -1.29 -20.13
N SER A 95 -4.43 -0.79 -21.21
CA SER A 95 -4.34 -1.53 -22.49
C SER A 95 -3.57 -2.86 -22.38
N CYS A 96 -2.66 -2.97 -21.42
CA CYS A 96 -1.78 -4.13 -21.23
C CYS A 96 -2.09 -4.96 -19.96
N ILE A 97 -3.16 -4.59 -19.21
CA ILE A 97 -3.65 -5.35 -18.05
C ILE A 97 -4.90 -6.11 -18.44
N GLU A 98 -4.97 -7.39 -18.12
CA GLU A 98 -6.10 -8.25 -18.46
C GLU A 98 -7.35 -7.90 -17.63
N TYR A 99 -7.21 -7.82 -16.32
CA TYR A 99 -8.28 -7.49 -15.36
C TYR A 99 -7.69 -7.00 -14.02
N TYR A 100 -8.56 -6.54 -13.14
CA TYR A 100 -8.19 -6.05 -11.81
C TYR A 100 -8.83 -6.91 -10.72
N PRO A 101 -8.05 -7.69 -9.94
CA PRO A 101 -8.58 -8.44 -8.81
C PRO A 101 -9.29 -7.55 -7.80
N THR A 102 -10.25 -8.11 -7.07
CA THR A 102 -11.00 -7.39 -6.05
C THR A 102 -10.18 -7.03 -4.82
N GLY A 103 -9.06 -7.72 -4.57
CA GLY A 103 -8.21 -7.49 -3.40
C GLY A 103 -6.76 -7.92 -3.58
N THR A 104 -5.88 -7.40 -2.73
CA THR A 104 -4.43 -7.60 -2.81
C THR A 104 -4.02 -9.07 -2.66
N GLY A 105 -4.73 -9.86 -1.84
CA GLY A 105 -4.42 -11.28 -1.66
C GLY A 105 -4.46 -12.09 -2.96
N ALA A 106 -5.41 -11.81 -3.85
CA ALA A 106 -5.50 -12.44 -5.16
C ALA A 106 -4.31 -12.04 -6.05
N VAL A 107 -3.89 -10.77 -6.01
CA VAL A 107 -2.70 -10.30 -6.73
C VAL A 107 -1.44 -11.03 -6.28
N MET A 108 -1.22 -11.15 -4.96
CA MET A 108 -0.05 -11.84 -4.40
C MET A 108 -0.04 -13.32 -4.76
N LYS A 109 -1.20 -13.97 -4.80
CA LYS A 109 -1.34 -15.36 -5.26
C LYS A 109 -0.92 -15.50 -6.72
N GLU A 110 -1.45 -14.68 -7.63
CA GLU A 110 -1.10 -14.72 -9.05
C GLU A 110 0.39 -14.42 -9.31
N LEU A 111 0.95 -13.48 -8.53
CA LEU A 111 2.38 -13.19 -8.57
C LEU A 111 3.21 -14.39 -8.12
N GLY A 112 2.84 -15.00 -7.00
CA GLY A 112 3.54 -16.16 -6.43
C GLY A 112 3.47 -17.41 -7.28
N GLU A 113 2.33 -17.66 -7.94
CA GLU A 113 2.12 -18.78 -8.87
C GLU A 113 2.82 -18.54 -10.23
N GLY A 114 3.34 -17.34 -10.49
CA GLY A 114 4.04 -17.00 -11.73
C GLY A 114 3.12 -16.74 -12.92
N SER A 115 1.81 -16.62 -12.72
CA SER A 115 0.88 -16.18 -13.77
C SER A 115 1.06 -14.70 -14.10
N ARG A 116 1.64 -13.94 -13.18
CA ARG A 116 2.10 -12.55 -13.34
C ARG A 116 3.57 -12.44 -12.96
N ASP A 117 4.27 -11.46 -13.55
CA ASP A 117 5.70 -11.25 -13.30
C ASP A 117 5.96 -10.00 -12.46
N MET A 118 4.99 -9.10 -12.36
CA MET A 118 5.12 -7.82 -11.70
C MET A 118 3.79 -7.33 -11.12
N THR A 119 3.89 -6.65 -9.98
CA THR A 119 2.77 -5.92 -9.38
C THR A 119 3.24 -4.60 -8.79
N VAL A 120 2.28 -3.71 -8.47
CA VAL A 120 2.53 -2.62 -7.56
C VAL A 120 2.30 -3.10 -6.13
N THR A 121 3.15 -2.68 -5.21
CA THR A 121 3.12 -3.12 -3.82
C THR A 121 3.36 -1.97 -2.84
N MET A 122 3.34 -2.29 -1.57
CA MET A 122 3.72 -1.43 -0.44
C MET A 122 4.55 -2.24 0.56
N THR A 123 5.18 -1.56 1.51
CA THR A 123 6.14 -2.18 2.44
C THR A 123 5.65 -3.48 3.08
N GLY A 124 4.46 -3.47 3.68
CA GLY A 124 3.91 -4.65 4.36
C GLY A 124 3.47 -5.75 3.40
N TRP A 125 2.94 -5.39 2.24
CA TRP A 125 2.53 -6.35 1.21
C TRP A 125 3.71 -6.92 0.39
N ASP A 126 4.90 -6.33 0.47
CA ASP A 126 6.14 -6.99 0.03
C ASP A 126 6.64 -8.00 1.07
N ILE A 127 6.66 -7.64 2.35
CA ILE A 127 7.27 -8.50 3.38
C ILE A 127 6.37 -9.69 3.74
N ASN A 128 5.13 -9.43 4.14
CA ASN A 128 4.26 -10.43 4.74
C ASN A 128 3.90 -11.60 3.79
N PRO A 129 3.56 -11.41 2.50
CA PRO A 129 3.30 -12.54 1.58
C PRO A 129 4.51 -13.46 1.40
N ARG A 130 5.74 -12.91 1.46
CA ARG A 130 6.98 -13.72 1.41
C ARG A 130 7.19 -14.53 2.70
N VAL A 131 6.88 -13.93 3.85
CA VAL A 131 6.88 -14.64 5.16
C VAL A 131 5.89 -15.80 5.14
N LEU A 132 4.72 -15.60 4.56
CA LEU A 132 3.66 -16.62 4.47
C LEU A 132 3.88 -17.65 3.35
N GLY A 133 4.95 -17.53 2.56
CA GLY A 133 5.22 -18.43 1.43
C GLY A 133 4.26 -18.28 0.26
N ILE A 134 3.43 -17.22 0.23
CA ILE A 134 2.52 -16.93 -0.90
C ILE A 134 3.31 -16.42 -2.09
N VAL A 135 4.29 -15.56 -1.85
CA VAL A 135 5.23 -15.04 -2.85
C VAL A 135 6.62 -15.62 -2.54
N PRO A 136 7.39 -16.09 -3.54
CA PRO A 136 8.73 -16.60 -3.32
C PRO A 136 9.66 -15.58 -2.64
N LYS A 137 10.49 -16.04 -1.71
CA LYS A 137 11.39 -15.20 -0.90
C LYS A 137 12.33 -14.33 -1.76
N ASN A 138 12.75 -14.84 -2.91
CA ASN A 138 13.68 -14.17 -3.81
C ASN A 138 13.07 -13.10 -4.72
N TYR A 139 11.76 -12.84 -4.61
CA TYR A 139 11.16 -11.73 -5.36
C TYR A 139 11.71 -10.40 -4.87
N MET A 140 11.83 -9.47 -5.78
CA MET A 140 12.51 -8.18 -5.57
C MET A 140 11.50 -7.04 -5.54
N VAL A 141 11.90 -5.95 -4.92
CA VAL A 141 11.13 -4.71 -4.86
C VAL A 141 11.99 -3.53 -5.32
N ALA A 142 11.37 -2.56 -5.96
CA ALA A 142 12.03 -1.33 -6.39
C ALA A 142 11.14 -0.09 -6.16
N PRO A 143 11.72 1.05 -5.75
CA PRO A 143 11.03 2.32 -5.68
C PRO A 143 11.01 3.00 -7.05
N PHE A 144 10.05 3.88 -7.28
CA PHE A 144 10.11 4.82 -8.40
C PHE A 144 11.08 5.96 -8.07
N LYS A 145 11.85 6.41 -9.06
CA LYS A 145 12.72 7.58 -8.94
C LYS A 145 11.90 8.83 -8.61
N GLY A 146 12.29 9.52 -7.54
CA GLY A 146 11.60 10.74 -7.12
C GLY A 146 10.20 10.51 -6.56
N MET A 147 9.87 9.27 -6.13
CA MET A 147 8.57 8.98 -5.52
C MET A 147 8.34 9.81 -4.25
N THR A 148 7.09 9.94 -3.92
CA THR A 148 6.63 10.42 -2.62
C THR A 148 5.94 9.27 -1.90
N TRP A 149 6.35 8.97 -0.68
CA TRP A 149 5.66 7.98 0.15
C TRP A 149 4.25 8.43 0.44
N ILE A 150 3.26 7.63 0.07
CA ILE A 150 1.89 7.80 0.53
C ILE A 150 1.76 7.09 1.86
N ASN A 151 1.71 7.86 2.94
CA ASN A 151 1.52 7.29 4.26
C ASN A 151 0.08 6.76 4.40
N ASP A 152 -0.04 5.60 5.00
CA ASP A 152 -1.30 4.94 5.34
C ASP A 152 -1.34 4.62 6.83
N ALA A 153 -2.52 4.33 7.37
CA ALA A 153 -2.70 3.98 8.75
C ALA A 153 -3.96 3.14 8.95
N HIS A 154 -3.97 2.33 10.01
CA HIS A 154 -5.18 1.68 10.49
C HIS A 154 -5.74 2.43 11.69
N TYR A 155 -7.07 2.51 11.73
CA TYR A 155 -7.80 3.26 12.76
C TYR A 155 -8.81 2.36 13.46
N MET A 156 -8.96 2.56 14.78
CA MET A 156 -10.11 2.09 15.50
C MET A 156 -11.12 3.21 15.67
N VAL A 157 -12.38 2.89 15.46
CA VAL A 157 -13.51 3.82 15.61
C VAL A 157 -14.62 3.15 16.41
N ILE A 158 -15.42 3.94 17.12
CA ILE A 158 -16.63 3.49 17.78
C ILE A 158 -17.82 3.93 16.90
N PRO A 159 -18.60 2.99 16.34
CA PRO A 159 -19.78 3.33 15.56
C PRO A 159 -20.80 4.13 16.39
N LYS A 160 -21.51 5.03 15.73
CA LYS A 160 -22.61 5.76 16.37
C LYS A 160 -23.73 4.79 16.81
N GLY A 161 -24.27 4.97 18.00
CA GLY A 161 -25.34 4.15 18.55
C GLY A 161 -24.90 2.95 19.38
N VAL A 162 -23.59 2.81 19.64
CA VAL A 162 -23.11 1.84 20.66
C VAL A 162 -23.53 2.31 22.05
N PRO A 163 -24.09 1.42 22.93
CA PRO A 163 -24.47 1.78 24.29
C PRO A 163 -23.29 2.25 25.14
N ASP A 164 -23.56 3.19 26.07
CA ASP A 164 -22.51 3.87 26.86
C ASP A 164 -21.65 2.92 27.70
N ASP A 165 -22.25 1.87 28.28
CA ASP A 165 -21.53 0.83 29.03
C ASP A 165 -20.50 0.10 28.15
N LYS A 166 -20.84 -0.16 26.89
CA LYS A 166 -19.93 -0.77 25.91
C LYS A 166 -18.89 0.23 25.41
N VAL A 167 -19.29 1.51 25.23
CA VAL A 167 -18.35 2.57 24.86
C VAL A 167 -17.21 2.69 25.87
N ALA A 168 -17.52 2.65 27.18
CA ALA A 168 -16.51 2.71 28.23
C ALA A 168 -15.47 1.58 28.09
N VAL A 169 -15.92 0.34 27.91
CA VAL A 169 -15.02 -0.83 27.73
C VAL A 169 -14.18 -0.70 26.45
N VAL A 170 -14.78 -0.23 25.36
CA VAL A 170 -14.04 -0.05 24.09
C VAL A 170 -12.99 1.06 24.23
N LEU A 171 -13.27 2.13 24.96
CA LEU A 171 -12.28 3.18 25.21
C LEU A 171 -11.10 2.66 26.03
N ASP A 172 -11.31 1.82 27.03
CA ASP A 172 -10.23 1.16 27.78
C ASP A 172 -9.40 0.25 26.86
N LEU A 173 -10.04 -0.53 25.98
CA LEU A 173 -9.33 -1.32 24.98
C LEU A 173 -8.51 -0.43 24.03
N MET A 174 -9.09 0.67 23.54
CA MET A 174 -8.39 1.61 22.68
C MET A 174 -7.16 2.22 23.39
N ALA A 175 -7.29 2.59 24.65
CA ALA A 175 -6.18 3.08 25.47
C ALA A 175 -5.09 2.00 25.65
N TYR A 176 -5.48 0.75 25.93
CA TYR A 176 -4.55 -0.38 26.01
C TYR A 176 -3.79 -0.60 24.71
N LEU A 177 -4.46 -0.55 23.56
CA LEU A 177 -3.84 -0.75 22.24
C LEU A 177 -2.80 0.33 21.89
N LEU A 178 -2.80 1.48 22.56
CA LEU A 178 -1.78 2.51 22.41
C LEU A 178 -0.61 2.35 23.39
N THR A 179 -0.62 1.36 24.28
CA THR A 179 0.53 1.05 25.12
C THR A 179 1.70 0.49 24.30
N PRO A 180 2.96 0.71 24.69
CA PRO A 180 4.11 0.15 23.98
C PRO A 180 4.05 -1.37 23.83
N GLN A 181 3.55 -2.08 24.83
CA GLN A 181 3.40 -3.54 24.83
C GLN A 181 2.43 -4.01 23.73
N ALA A 182 1.25 -3.39 23.64
CA ALA A 182 0.28 -3.73 22.61
C ALA A 182 0.75 -3.28 21.22
N GLN A 183 1.35 -2.11 21.13
CA GLN A 183 1.88 -1.59 19.85
C GLN A 183 3.02 -2.44 19.28
N ALA A 184 3.76 -3.17 20.10
CA ALA A 184 4.81 -4.08 19.61
C ALA A 184 4.23 -5.24 18.76
N TYR A 185 2.97 -5.60 18.93
CA TYR A 185 2.29 -6.60 18.08
C TYR A 185 2.00 -6.07 16.67
N THR A 186 1.99 -4.76 16.45
CA THR A 186 1.76 -4.19 15.10
C THR A 186 2.90 -4.44 14.12
N TYR A 187 4.05 -4.94 14.57
CA TYR A 187 5.07 -5.46 13.65
C TYR A 187 4.58 -6.67 12.84
N ASP A 188 3.68 -7.49 13.37
CA ASP A 188 2.85 -8.51 12.71
C ASP A 188 3.52 -9.22 11.51
N LYS A 189 4.72 -9.80 11.73
CA LYS A 189 5.47 -10.46 10.64
C LYS A 189 5.67 -9.56 9.42
N GLY A 190 5.77 -8.26 9.63
CA GLY A 190 5.99 -7.26 8.60
C GLY A 190 4.74 -6.72 7.90
N TYR A 191 3.53 -7.20 8.25
CA TYR A 191 2.30 -6.79 7.57
C TYR A 191 2.05 -5.27 7.62
N PHE A 192 2.29 -4.63 8.76
CA PHE A 192 2.15 -3.18 8.93
C PHE A 192 3.47 -2.41 8.83
N TYR A 193 4.54 -2.98 8.35
CA TYR A 193 5.89 -2.38 8.42
C TYR A 193 5.94 -0.86 8.21
N PRO A 194 6.55 -0.05 9.14
CA PRO A 194 7.18 -0.44 10.40
C PRO A 194 6.21 -0.80 11.53
N GLY A 195 4.95 -0.44 11.51
CA GLY A 195 3.86 -0.91 12.35
C GLY A 195 3.42 0.03 13.45
N PRO A 196 4.24 0.29 14.51
CA PRO A 196 3.79 1.09 15.64
C PRO A 196 3.35 2.51 15.29
N ALA A 197 2.16 2.91 15.76
CA ALA A 197 1.64 4.27 15.66
C ALA A 197 2.14 5.18 16.79
N VAL A 198 2.73 4.61 17.85
CA VAL A 198 3.28 5.35 18.98
C VAL A 198 4.81 5.31 18.97
N LYS A 199 5.43 6.32 19.57
CA LYS A 199 6.90 6.44 19.67
C LYS A 199 7.48 5.41 20.66
N ASN A 200 8.79 5.15 20.53
CA ASN A 200 9.57 4.34 21.45
C ASN A 200 9.15 2.87 21.54
N VAL A 201 8.60 2.33 20.47
CA VAL A 201 8.33 0.89 20.32
C VAL A 201 9.34 0.32 19.34
N SER A 202 10.33 -0.42 19.85
CA SER A 202 11.35 -1.04 19.01
C SER A 202 10.93 -2.45 18.58
N LEU A 203 11.53 -2.94 17.48
CA LEU A 203 11.33 -4.32 17.01
C LEU A 203 11.69 -5.37 18.08
N SER A 204 12.64 -5.07 18.98
CA SER A 204 13.01 -5.99 20.07
C SER A 204 11.90 -6.23 21.09
N MET A 205 10.86 -5.38 21.12
CA MET A 205 9.65 -5.56 21.95
C MET A 205 8.62 -6.46 21.28
N ALA A 206 8.72 -6.68 19.97
CA ALA A 206 7.77 -7.49 19.22
C ALA A 206 7.86 -8.99 19.63
N PRO A 207 6.80 -9.79 19.36
CA PRO A 207 6.90 -11.25 19.45
C PRO A 207 8.10 -11.80 18.65
N LYS A 208 8.76 -12.84 19.16
CA LYS A 208 9.95 -13.42 18.51
C LYS A 208 9.71 -13.78 17.04
N GLU A 209 8.55 -14.35 16.72
CA GLU A 209 8.20 -14.68 15.34
C GLU A 209 8.17 -13.46 14.41
N SER A 210 7.74 -12.29 14.89
CA SER A 210 7.76 -11.04 14.12
C SER A 210 9.19 -10.51 13.97
N GLN A 211 10.02 -10.61 15.02
CA GLN A 211 11.43 -10.24 14.96
C GLN A 211 12.19 -11.08 13.93
N GLU A 212 11.99 -12.41 13.95
CA GLU A 212 12.62 -13.36 13.03
C GLU A 212 12.14 -13.13 11.59
N ALA A 213 10.83 -12.95 11.40
CA ALA A 213 10.24 -12.68 10.09
C ALA A 213 10.82 -11.38 9.47
N ILE A 214 10.89 -10.29 10.24
CA ILE A 214 11.42 -9.02 9.72
C ILE A 214 12.93 -9.12 9.51
N LYS A 215 13.67 -9.83 10.35
CA LYS A 215 15.11 -10.09 10.16
C LYS A 215 15.39 -10.88 8.88
N GLU A 216 14.55 -11.88 8.58
CA GLU A 216 14.76 -12.80 7.45
C GLU A 216 14.22 -12.25 6.12
N TYR A 217 13.06 -11.59 6.15
CA TYR A 217 12.31 -11.15 4.96
C TYR A 217 12.25 -9.63 4.79
N GLY A 218 12.67 -8.85 5.78
CA GLY A 218 12.75 -7.40 5.69
C GLY A 218 13.70 -6.94 4.60
N ARG A 219 13.58 -5.67 4.23
CA ARG A 219 14.43 -5.04 3.21
C ARG A 219 15.34 -4.02 3.89
N PRO A 220 16.65 -4.23 3.95
CA PRO A 220 17.58 -3.23 4.48
C PRO A 220 17.48 -1.87 3.79
N GLU A 221 17.12 -1.89 2.50
CA GLU A 221 16.98 -0.70 1.66
C GLU A 221 15.85 0.22 2.12
N TYR A 222 14.81 -0.30 2.78
CA TYR A 222 13.66 0.49 3.22
C TYR A 222 14.05 1.65 4.13
N GLU A 223 14.97 1.47 5.07
CA GLU A 223 15.43 2.56 5.93
C GLU A 223 16.07 3.70 5.14
N GLY A 224 16.81 3.37 4.09
CA GLY A 224 17.40 4.35 3.17
C GLY A 224 16.33 5.09 2.39
N TRP A 225 15.40 4.37 1.78
CA TRP A 225 14.33 4.97 0.98
C TRP A 225 13.36 5.80 1.81
N LEU A 226 13.06 5.40 3.05
CA LEU A 226 12.23 6.16 3.98
C LEU A 226 12.85 7.50 4.38
N LYS A 227 14.17 7.60 4.40
CA LYS A 227 14.89 8.85 4.66
C LYS A 227 15.10 9.69 3.40
N GLN A 228 15.23 9.04 2.25
CA GLN A 228 15.56 9.68 0.97
C GLN A 228 14.35 10.37 0.32
N PHE A 229 13.20 9.72 0.31
CA PHE A 229 12.01 10.20 -0.41
C PHE A 229 11.08 10.99 0.50
N PRO A 230 10.41 12.04 0.00
CA PRO A 230 9.44 12.80 0.76
C PRO A 230 8.22 11.95 1.14
N HIS A 231 7.53 12.38 2.18
CA HIS A 231 6.32 11.74 2.68
C HIS A 231 5.11 12.65 2.54
N THR A 232 3.95 12.07 2.25
CA THR A 232 2.66 12.75 2.29
C THR A 232 1.60 11.85 2.90
N GLN A 233 0.55 12.45 3.45
CA GLN A 233 -0.62 11.71 3.92
C GLN A 233 -1.45 11.22 2.71
N SER A 234 -2.23 10.16 2.89
CA SER A 234 -3.29 9.74 1.98
C SER A 234 -4.25 10.92 1.68
N LEU A 235 -5.09 10.76 0.67
CA LEU A 235 -6.15 11.74 0.38
C LEU A 235 -7.12 11.88 1.56
N GLU A 236 -7.70 13.06 1.70
CA GLU A 236 -8.87 13.26 2.56
C GLU A 236 -10.01 12.30 2.13
N PRO A 237 -10.84 11.84 3.07
CA PRO A 237 -11.83 10.79 2.80
C PRO A 237 -12.73 11.05 1.58
N LYS A 238 -13.22 12.28 1.43
CA LYS A 238 -14.06 12.64 0.26
C LYS A 238 -13.29 12.56 -1.06
N ALA A 239 -12.07 13.08 -1.10
CA ALA A 239 -11.23 13.02 -2.28
C ALA A 239 -10.83 11.57 -2.62
N GLN A 240 -10.61 10.74 -1.60
CA GLN A 240 -10.31 9.32 -1.79
C GLN A 240 -11.49 8.57 -2.42
N VAL A 241 -12.71 8.80 -1.96
CA VAL A 241 -13.92 8.21 -2.54
C VAL A 241 -14.08 8.63 -4.01
N GLU A 242 -13.86 9.91 -4.32
CA GLU A 242 -13.90 10.40 -5.71
C GLU A 242 -12.80 9.78 -6.57
N ALA A 243 -11.57 9.63 -6.06
CA ALA A 243 -10.50 8.95 -6.80
C ALA A 243 -10.89 7.50 -7.16
N PHE A 244 -11.50 6.76 -6.24
CA PHE A 244 -11.95 5.39 -6.49
C PHE A 244 -13.11 5.35 -7.49
N ARG A 245 -14.07 6.26 -7.36
CA ARG A 245 -15.20 6.37 -8.30
C ARG A 245 -14.71 6.66 -9.72
N ILE A 246 -13.81 7.63 -9.89
CA ILE A 246 -13.25 7.98 -11.20
C ILE A 246 -12.45 6.82 -11.76
N TRP A 247 -11.62 6.16 -10.94
CA TRP A 247 -10.86 5.00 -11.37
C TRP A 247 -11.78 3.87 -11.84
N ASP A 248 -12.83 3.54 -11.09
CA ASP A 248 -13.80 2.51 -11.48
C ASP A 248 -14.46 2.85 -12.82
N GLN A 249 -14.88 4.10 -13.03
CA GLN A 249 -15.55 4.53 -14.26
C GLN A 249 -14.62 4.57 -15.47
N GLN A 250 -13.38 5.04 -15.30
CA GLN A 250 -12.50 5.34 -16.44
C GLN A 250 -11.49 4.23 -16.75
N VAL A 251 -11.20 3.36 -15.77
CA VAL A 251 -10.16 2.32 -15.86
C VAL A 251 -10.74 0.93 -15.57
N GLY A 252 -11.40 0.76 -14.43
CA GLY A 252 -11.81 -0.54 -13.91
C GLY A 252 -13.09 -1.12 -14.50
N ALA A 253 -14.03 -0.28 -14.96
CA ALA A 253 -15.36 -0.70 -15.38
C ALA A 253 -15.38 -1.65 -16.60
N GLN A 254 -14.34 -1.59 -17.44
CA GLN A 254 -14.25 -2.37 -18.66
C GLN A 254 -13.56 -3.71 -18.49
N LYS A 255 -13.06 -4.02 -17.28
CA LYS A 255 -12.19 -5.18 -17.02
C LYS A 255 -12.60 -5.92 -15.72
N THR A 256 -13.81 -6.43 -15.74
CA THR A 256 -14.29 -7.38 -14.73
C THR A 256 -14.04 -8.81 -15.23
N LYS A 257 -13.53 -9.66 -14.35
CA LYS A 257 -13.44 -11.10 -14.61
C LYS A 257 -14.79 -11.72 -14.34
#